data_3d776eef49ad8aae7c1bb3f63cecd206
#
_entry.id   3d776eef49ad8aae7c1bb3f63cecd206
#
_cell.length_a   1.000
_cell.length_b   1.000
_cell.length_c   1.000
_cell.angle_alpha   90.00
_cell.angle_beta   90.00
_cell.angle_gamma   90.00
#
_symmetry.space_group_name_H-M   'P 1'
#
loop_
_entity.id
_entity.type
_entity.pdbx_description
1 polymer ?
#
loop_
_entity_poly.entity_id
_entity_poly.type
_entity_poly.pdbx_seq_one_letter_code
_entity_poly.pdbx_strand_id
1 'polypeptide(L)'
;MKTNTKIILFCYVILSLYVFSCAIASAKKCDDVSFDYILKDLRLEFSKIKSFVQDNDQENMMLLSQSMLDKLTSRIGCKSLSDMIKFYLNDVLPNAEKIEHMKNKITSIGEKLKSLKEKLISCDFLHCENHDEIKTVKTIFNKLKDKGIYKAMGEFDIFINYLEKYIVKK
;
A
#
# COMPACT_ATOMS: atom_id res chain seq x y z
N MET A 1 30.76 50.77 -14.31
CA MET A 1 29.86 50.17 -13.28
C MET A 1 28.48 49.68 -13.78
N LYS A 2 28.06 49.90 -15.02
CA LYS A 2 26.75 49.48 -15.55
C LYS A 2 26.66 48.01 -16.03
N THR A 3 27.77 47.32 -16.21
CA THR A 3 27.83 45.95 -16.72
C THR A 3 27.51 44.87 -15.65
N ASN A 4 27.88 45.13 -14.40
CA ASN A 4 27.65 44.15 -13.31
C ASN A 4 26.16 43.96 -12.96
N THR A 5 25.35 45.03 -13.07
CA THR A 5 23.91 44.94 -12.72
C THR A 5 23.13 44.11 -13.73
N LYS A 6 23.49 44.16 -15.02
CA LYS A 6 22.85 43.29 -16.05
C LYS A 6 23.19 41.84 -15.91
N ILE A 7 24.43 41.50 -15.52
CA ILE A 7 24.85 40.12 -15.27
C ILE A 7 24.14 39.56 -14.04
N ILE A 8 24.05 40.36 -12.97
CA ILE A 8 23.35 39.97 -11.74
C ILE A 8 21.85 39.71 -12.02
N LEU A 9 21.18 40.59 -12.74
CA LEU A 9 19.78 40.41 -13.16
C LEU A 9 19.59 39.14 -14.03
N PHE A 10 20.52 38.90 -14.96
CA PHE A 10 20.48 37.70 -15.80
C PHE A 10 20.63 36.41 -14.98
N CYS A 11 21.55 36.37 -14.01
CA CYS A 11 21.72 35.26 -13.09
C CYS A 11 20.46 35.02 -12.22
N TYR A 12 19.81 36.08 -11.73
CA TYR A 12 18.55 35.93 -10.97
C TYR A 12 17.42 35.39 -11.81
N VAL A 13 17.30 35.82 -13.07
CA VAL A 13 16.28 35.28 -13.99
C VAL A 13 16.53 33.77 -14.30
N ILE A 14 17.78 33.40 -14.55
CA ILE A 14 18.12 31.99 -14.77
C ILE A 14 17.86 31.16 -13.50
N LEU A 15 18.23 31.65 -12.32
CA LEU A 15 18.00 30.97 -11.06
C LEU A 15 16.48 30.78 -10.78
N SER A 16 15.68 31.82 -11.03
CA SER A 16 14.22 31.76 -10.88
C SER A 16 13.58 30.80 -11.86
N LEU A 17 14.05 30.74 -13.11
CA LEU A 17 13.59 29.75 -14.11
C LEU A 17 13.99 28.33 -13.71
N TYR A 18 15.18 28.12 -13.13
CA TYR A 18 15.63 26.81 -12.64
C TYR A 18 14.78 26.34 -11.45
N VAL A 19 14.50 27.21 -10.49
CA VAL A 19 13.66 26.90 -9.32
C VAL A 19 12.22 26.60 -9.77
N PHE A 20 11.70 27.37 -10.74
CA PHE A 20 10.37 27.15 -11.31
C PHE A 20 10.27 25.82 -12.10
N SER A 21 11.29 25.49 -12.88
CA SER A 21 11.37 24.21 -13.60
C SER A 21 11.50 23.01 -12.65
N CYS A 22 12.23 23.13 -11.54
CA CYS A 22 12.34 22.09 -10.52
C CYS A 22 11.02 21.86 -9.78
N ALA A 23 10.24 22.93 -9.52
CA ALA A 23 8.92 22.83 -8.89
C ALA A 23 7.88 22.13 -9.79
N ILE A 24 7.95 22.30 -11.11
CA ILE A 24 7.04 21.63 -12.07
C ILE A 24 7.39 20.15 -12.24
N ALA A 25 8.67 19.75 -12.11
CA ALA A 25 9.10 18.35 -12.23
C ALA A 25 8.66 17.47 -11.04
N SER A 26 8.19 18.06 -9.94
CA SER A 26 7.77 17.34 -8.73
C SER A 26 6.26 17.13 -8.57
N ALA A 27 5.43 17.54 -9.51
CA ALA A 27 4.01 17.21 -9.51
C ALA A 27 3.84 15.71 -9.85
N LYS A 28 4.02 14.84 -8.85
CA LYS A 28 3.76 13.40 -8.95
C LYS A 28 2.29 13.23 -9.32
N LYS A 29 2.05 12.78 -10.56
CA LYS A 29 0.70 12.59 -11.09
C LYS A 29 -0.04 11.54 -10.26
N CYS A 30 -0.96 11.99 -9.42
CA CYS A 30 -1.85 11.15 -8.63
C CYS A 30 -3.10 10.88 -9.47
N ASP A 31 -2.93 10.14 -10.57
CA ASP A 31 -4.01 9.74 -11.45
C ASP A 31 -4.51 8.33 -11.11
N ASP A 32 -5.79 8.11 -11.32
CA ASP A 32 -6.46 6.82 -11.09
C ASP A 32 -5.81 5.70 -11.92
N VAL A 33 -5.38 6.00 -13.14
CA VAL A 33 -4.75 5.03 -14.06
C VAL A 33 -3.51 4.37 -13.45
N SER A 34 -2.70 5.12 -12.68
CA SER A 34 -1.51 4.56 -12.06
C SER A 34 -1.82 3.66 -10.86
N PHE A 35 -2.89 3.93 -10.12
CA PHE A 35 -3.36 3.05 -9.05
C PHE A 35 -3.97 1.77 -9.62
N ASP A 36 -4.80 1.88 -10.65
CA ASP A 36 -5.40 0.73 -11.34
C ASP A 36 -4.35 -0.24 -11.86
N TYR A 37 -3.28 0.29 -12.45
CA TYR A 37 -2.17 -0.53 -12.93
C TYR A 37 -1.51 -1.33 -11.78
N ILE A 38 -1.18 -0.67 -10.66
CA ILE A 38 -0.53 -1.34 -9.52
C ILE A 38 -1.48 -2.36 -8.87
N LEU A 39 -2.77 -2.03 -8.74
CA LEU A 39 -3.77 -2.94 -8.19
C LEU A 39 -3.99 -4.16 -9.09
N LYS A 40 -4.03 -3.97 -10.41
CA LYS A 40 -4.12 -5.06 -11.38
C LYS A 40 -2.91 -5.99 -11.30
N ASP A 41 -1.71 -5.43 -11.24
CA ASP A 41 -0.47 -6.18 -11.07
C ASP A 41 -0.48 -6.98 -9.76
N LEU A 42 -0.89 -6.35 -8.66
CA LEU A 42 -0.98 -7.00 -7.36
C LEU A 42 -1.96 -8.19 -7.37
N ARG A 43 -3.13 -8.03 -8.01
CA ARG A 43 -4.09 -9.11 -8.22
C ARG A 43 -3.52 -10.24 -9.08
N LEU A 44 -2.79 -9.88 -10.14
CA LEU A 44 -2.16 -10.85 -11.03
C LEU A 44 -1.12 -11.68 -10.28
N GLU A 45 -0.27 -11.06 -9.47
CA GLU A 45 0.71 -11.79 -8.67
C GLU A 45 0.04 -12.68 -7.62
N PHE A 46 -0.99 -12.17 -6.94
CA PHE A 46 -1.74 -12.95 -5.96
C PHE A 46 -2.48 -14.14 -6.59
N SER A 47 -3.03 -13.98 -7.80
CA SER A 47 -3.75 -15.06 -8.49
C SER A 47 -2.91 -16.33 -8.69
N LYS A 48 -1.58 -16.19 -8.74
CA LYS A 48 -0.64 -17.32 -8.90
C LYS A 48 -0.55 -18.25 -7.68
N ILE A 49 -1.00 -17.77 -6.51
CA ILE A 49 -0.99 -18.55 -5.25
C ILE A 49 -2.37 -18.67 -4.62
N LYS A 50 -3.38 -18.01 -5.18
CA LYS A 50 -4.70 -17.89 -4.57
C LYS A 50 -5.33 -19.26 -4.24
N SER A 51 -5.37 -20.19 -5.18
CA SER A 51 -5.90 -21.52 -4.94
C SER A 51 -5.14 -22.24 -3.83
N PHE A 52 -3.81 -22.21 -3.88
CA PHE A 52 -2.99 -22.85 -2.85
C PHE A 52 -3.27 -22.32 -1.44
N VAL A 53 -3.36 -21.00 -1.27
CA VAL A 53 -3.60 -20.44 0.07
C VAL A 53 -5.04 -20.67 0.53
N GLN A 54 -6.02 -20.66 -0.38
CA GLN A 54 -7.41 -20.93 -0.05
C GLN A 54 -7.65 -22.40 0.29
N ASP A 55 -7.03 -23.34 -0.41
CA ASP A 55 -7.12 -24.78 -0.13
C ASP A 55 -6.47 -25.16 1.22
N ASN A 56 -5.49 -24.37 1.68
CA ASN A 56 -4.84 -24.55 2.98
C ASN A 56 -5.45 -23.69 4.10
N ASP A 57 -6.39 -22.80 3.81
CA ASP A 57 -7.15 -22.05 4.81
C ASP A 57 -8.30 -22.89 5.36
N GLN A 58 -8.06 -23.55 6.47
CA GLN A 58 -9.04 -24.40 7.16
C GLN A 58 -9.80 -23.69 8.29
N GLU A 59 -9.58 -22.37 8.45
CA GLU A 59 -10.16 -21.61 9.54
C GLU A 59 -11.50 -20.98 9.15
N ASN A 60 -12.57 -21.33 9.85
CA ASN A 60 -13.90 -20.78 9.61
C ASN A 60 -14.06 -19.33 10.07
N MET A 61 -13.16 -18.85 10.94
CA MET A 61 -13.19 -17.47 11.45
C MET A 61 -12.61 -16.51 10.42
N MET A 62 -13.28 -15.39 10.17
CA MET A 62 -12.74 -14.33 9.33
C MET A 62 -11.71 -13.48 10.12
N LEU A 63 -10.55 -13.26 9.56
CA LEU A 63 -9.55 -12.34 10.06
C LEU A 63 -10.00 -10.88 9.77
N LEU A 64 -10.48 -10.63 8.55
CA LEU A 64 -11.02 -9.35 8.11
C LEU A 64 -12.55 -9.35 8.33
N SER A 65 -12.97 -9.11 9.60
CA SER A 65 -14.39 -9.01 9.92
C SER A 65 -15.07 -7.85 9.20
N GLN A 66 -16.40 -7.93 9.00
CA GLN A 66 -17.17 -6.86 8.34
C GLN A 66 -16.97 -5.50 9.04
N SER A 67 -16.95 -5.47 10.38
CA SER A 67 -16.70 -4.24 11.14
C SER A 67 -15.32 -3.63 10.86
N MET A 68 -14.29 -4.46 10.62
CA MET A 68 -12.96 -4.01 10.21
C MET A 68 -12.97 -3.46 8.79
N LEU A 69 -13.65 -4.14 7.88
CA LEU A 69 -13.78 -3.71 6.49
C LEU A 69 -14.53 -2.38 6.36
N ASP A 70 -15.56 -2.17 7.17
CA ASP A 70 -16.30 -0.90 7.22
C ASP A 70 -15.42 0.26 7.71
N LYS A 71 -14.53 0.00 8.67
CA LYS A 71 -13.52 0.99 9.09
C LYS A 71 -12.59 1.39 7.95
N LEU A 72 -12.12 0.45 7.13
CA LEU A 72 -11.22 0.74 5.99
C LEU A 72 -11.85 1.74 4.99
N THR A 73 -13.17 1.72 4.83
CA THR A 73 -13.90 2.59 3.90
C THR A 73 -14.52 3.83 4.56
N SER A 74 -14.32 4.02 5.86
CA SER A 74 -14.80 5.17 6.63
C SER A 74 -13.90 6.41 6.47
N ARG A 75 -14.32 7.55 7.07
CA ARG A 75 -13.49 8.76 7.12
C ARG A 75 -12.15 8.57 7.85
N ILE A 76 -12.10 7.65 8.83
CA ILE A 76 -10.89 7.27 9.56
C ILE A 76 -10.15 6.10 8.90
N GLY A 77 -10.59 5.66 7.74
CA GLY A 77 -10.04 4.51 7.00
C GLY A 77 -8.56 4.63 6.67
N CYS A 78 -8.03 5.85 6.57
CA CYS A 78 -6.61 6.13 6.39
C CYS A 78 -5.74 5.35 7.39
N LYS A 79 -6.05 5.42 8.69
CA LYS A 79 -5.30 4.73 9.76
C LYS A 79 -5.38 3.23 9.62
N SER A 80 -6.61 2.71 9.56
CA SER A 80 -6.86 1.28 9.45
C SER A 80 -6.20 0.68 8.21
N LEU A 81 -6.23 1.42 7.09
CA LEU A 81 -5.61 0.99 5.84
C LEU A 81 -4.07 1.01 5.94
N SER A 82 -3.49 2.08 6.49
CA SER A 82 -2.04 2.17 6.71
C SER A 82 -1.52 1.03 7.58
N ASP A 83 -2.23 0.74 8.68
CA ASP A 83 -1.84 -0.32 9.60
C ASP A 83 -2.05 -1.71 8.99
N MET A 84 -3.10 -1.90 8.18
CA MET A 84 -3.32 -3.15 7.47
C MET A 84 -2.24 -3.41 6.40
N ILE A 85 -1.83 -2.39 5.65
CA ILE A 85 -0.71 -2.52 4.71
C ILE A 85 0.59 -2.88 5.45
N LYS A 86 0.86 -2.23 6.60
CA LYS A 86 2.02 -2.56 7.44
C LYS A 86 1.96 -4.00 7.97
N PHE A 87 0.79 -4.45 8.40
CA PHE A 87 0.56 -5.82 8.87
C PHE A 87 0.90 -6.85 7.79
N TYR A 88 0.40 -6.66 6.56
CA TYR A 88 0.76 -7.55 5.48
C TYR A 88 2.27 -7.51 5.17
N LEU A 89 2.87 -6.33 5.07
CA LEU A 89 4.28 -6.18 4.73
C LEU A 89 5.24 -6.70 5.81
N ASN A 90 4.89 -6.55 7.09
CA ASN A 90 5.83 -6.83 8.19
C ASN A 90 5.55 -8.15 8.90
N ASP A 91 4.28 -8.57 8.96
CA ASP A 91 3.88 -9.76 9.74
C ASP A 91 3.48 -10.94 8.84
N VAL A 92 2.68 -10.73 7.79
CA VAL A 92 2.14 -11.82 6.96
C VAL A 92 3.14 -12.28 5.90
N LEU A 93 3.56 -11.38 5.00
CA LEU A 93 4.39 -11.74 3.85
C LEU A 93 5.75 -12.32 4.24
N PRO A 94 6.49 -11.79 5.25
CA PRO A 94 7.77 -12.40 5.64
C PRO A 94 7.63 -13.82 6.20
N ASN A 95 6.49 -14.14 6.81
CA ASN A 95 6.20 -15.49 7.27
C ASN A 95 5.74 -16.40 6.12
N ALA A 96 4.94 -15.88 5.18
CA ALA A 96 4.53 -16.60 3.99
C ALA A 96 5.69 -16.94 3.06
N GLU A 97 6.72 -16.09 2.99
CA GLU A 97 7.95 -16.32 2.19
C GLU A 97 8.73 -17.54 2.66
N LYS A 98 8.58 -17.97 3.90
CA LYS A 98 9.22 -19.19 4.45
C LYS A 98 8.59 -20.47 3.89
N ILE A 99 7.40 -20.38 3.28
CA ILE A 99 6.70 -21.51 2.66
C ILE A 99 7.21 -21.66 1.24
N GLU A 100 7.97 -22.75 0.98
CA GLU A 100 8.71 -22.95 -0.28
C GLU A 100 7.82 -22.80 -1.54
N HIS A 101 6.60 -23.30 -1.49
CA HIS A 101 5.66 -23.21 -2.62
C HIS A 101 5.28 -21.76 -3.00
N MET A 102 5.35 -20.83 -2.06
CA MET A 102 4.94 -19.43 -2.25
C MET A 102 6.11 -18.45 -2.42
N LYS A 103 7.32 -18.81 -2.00
CA LYS A 103 8.48 -17.93 -1.81
C LYS A 103 8.64 -16.85 -2.88
N ASN A 104 8.83 -17.25 -4.14
CA ASN A 104 9.09 -16.31 -5.24
C ASN A 104 7.88 -15.41 -5.57
N LYS A 105 6.66 -15.90 -5.34
CA LYS A 105 5.43 -15.13 -5.60
C LYS A 105 5.18 -14.13 -4.48
N ILE A 106 5.47 -14.50 -3.24
CA ILE A 106 5.35 -13.61 -2.06
C ILE A 106 6.28 -12.41 -2.18
N THR A 107 7.52 -12.59 -2.63
CA THR A 107 8.45 -11.48 -2.88
C THR A 107 7.84 -10.48 -3.87
N SER A 108 7.31 -10.97 -5.00
CA SER A 108 6.66 -10.10 -6.01
C SER A 108 5.42 -9.37 -5.46
N ILE A 109 4.56 -10.06 -4.69
CA ILE A 109 3.40 -9.44 -4.01
C ILE A 109 3.87 -8.35 -3.05
N GLY A 110 4.92 -8.60 -2.28
CA GLY A 110 5.51 -7.65 -1.33
C GLY A 110 6.01 -6.38 -2.02
N GLU A 111 6.73 -6.52 -3.14
CA GLU A 111 7.22 -5.39 -3.95
C GLU A 111 6.05 -4.54 -4.49
N LYS A 112 5.00 -5.18 -5.03
CA LYS A 112 3.81 -4.46 -5.55
C LYS A 112 3.04 -3.75 -4.42
N LEU A 113 2.85 -4.40 -3.28
CA LEU A 113 2.18 -3.80 -2.13
C LEU A 113 3.00 -2.64 -1.54
N LYS A 114 4.33 -2.75 -1.51
CA LYS A 114 5.24 -1.66 -1.12
C LYS A 114 5.14 -0.47 -2.08
N SER A 115 5.19 -0.72 -3.38
CA SER A 115 5.02 0.32 -4.41
C SER A 115 3.67 1.04 -4.27
N LEU A 116 2.59 0.29 -4.03
CA LEU A 116 1.26 0.87 -3.77
C LEU A 116 1.25 1.76 -2.53
N LYS A 117 1.85 1.30 -1.42
CA LYS A 117 2.00 2.08 -0.19
C LYS A 117 2.74 3.39 -0.43
N GLU A 118 3.88 3.35 -1.13
CA GLU A 118 4.68 4.53 -1.45
C GLU A 118 3.90 5.52 -2.33
N LYS A 119 3.13 5.02 -3.29
CA LYS A 119 2.25 5.84 -4.12
C LYS A 119 1.14 6.49 -3.28
N LEU A 120 0.47 5.74 -2.40
CA LEU A 120 -0.57 6.28 -1.51
C LEU A 120 -0.03 7.37 -0.58
N ILE A 121 1.18 7.21 -0.06
CA ILE A 121 1.84 8.23 0.76
C ILE A 121 2.15 9.47 -0.08
N SER A 122 2.72 9.28 -1.28
CA SER A 122 3.10 10.40 -2.15
C SER A 122 1.91 11.20 -2.70
N CYS A 123 0.72 10.61 -2.69
CA CYS A 123 -0.55 11.23 -3.07
C CYS A 123 -1.37 11.72 -1.88
N ASP A 124 -0.80 11.75 -0.70
CA ASP A 124 -1.44 12.21 0.56
C ASP A 124 -2.68 11.39 0.98
N PHE A 125 -2.79 10.15 0.48
CA PHE A 125 -3.91 9.25 0.83
C PHE A 125 -3.73 8.57 2.19
N LEU A 126 -2.48 8.45 2.68
CA LEU A 126 -2.12 7.83 3.95
C LEU A 126 -1.45 8.79 4.94
N HIS A 127 -1.76 10.08 4.85
CA HIS A 127 -1.30 11.06 5.84
C HIS A 127 -2.26 11.08 7.03
N CYS A 128 -1.97 10.26 8.04
CA CYS A 128 -2.83 10.08 9.22
C CYS A 128 -2.00 9.79 10.48
N GLU A 129 -2.54 10.23 11.63
CA GLU A 129 -1.91 9.99 12.94
C GLU A 129 -1.83 8.50 13.28
N ASN A 130 -0.78 8.10 14.00
CA ASN A 130 -0.54 6.71 14.38
C ASN A 130 -1.44 6.28 15.54
N HIS A 131 -2.34 5.31 15.29
CA HIS A 131 -3.04 4.51 16.28
C HIS A 131 -3.14 3.07 15.79
N ASP A 132 -3.07 2.09 16.68
CA ASP A 132 -3.19 0.67 16.32
C ASP A 132 -4.66 0.28 16.17
N GLU A 133 -5.21 0.51 14.98
CA GLU A 133 -6.63 0.24 14.66
C GLU A 133 -6.89 -1.25 14.32
N ILE A 134 -5.83 -2.05 14.11
CA ILE A 134 -5.95 -3.46 13.72
C ILE A 134 -5.52 -4.43 14.81
N LYS A 135 -5.54 -4.01 16.07
CA LYS A 135 -5.12 -4.83 17.22
C LYS A 135 -5.82 -6.18 17.26
N THR A 136 -7.13 -6.22 16.98
CA THR A 136 -7.92 -7.46 16.94
C THR A 136 -7.42 -8.40 15.85
N VAL A 137 -7.13 -7.88 14.64
CA VAL A 137 -6.61 -8.66 13.52
C VAL A 137 -5.29 -9.32 13.90
N LYS A 138 -4.34 -8.54 14.45
CA LYS A 138 -3.05 -9.04 14.92
C LYS A 138 -3.20 -10.09 16.02
N THR A 139 -4.12 -9.87 16.95
CA THR A 139 -4.37 -10.83 18.04
C THR A 139 -4.87 -12.17 17.50
N ILE A 140 -5.82 -12.15 16.56
CA ILE A 140 -6.34 -13.37 15.93
C ILE A 140 -5.24 -14.06 15.11
N PHE A 141 -4.51 -13.30 14.29
CA PHE A 141 -3.40 -13.82 13.48
C PHE A 141 -2.36 -14.55 14.34
N ASN A 142 -1.91 -13.92 15.43
CA ASN A 142 -0.94 -14.51 16.34
C ASN A 142 -1.48 -15.75 17.06
N LYS A 143 -2.78 -15.78 17.39
CA LYS A 143 -3.44 -16.95 17.99
C LYS A 143 -3.48 -18.15 17.04
N LEU A 144 -3.64 -17.92 15.75
CA LEU A 144 -3.69 -18.95 14.73
C LEU A 144 -2.31 -19.52 14.38
N LYS A 145 -1.23 -18.87 14.77
CA LYS A 145 0.17 -19.27 14.46
C LYS A 145 0.35 -19.50 12.95
N ASP A 146 0.89 -20.68 12.55
CA ASP A 146 1.15 -20.99 11.14
C ASP A 146 -0.11 -20.99 10.27
N LYS A 147 -1.27 -21.37 10.81
CA LYS A 147 -2.56 -21.28 10.11
C LYS A 147 -2.97 -19.83 9.81
N GLY A 148 -2.54 -18.88 10.64
CA GLY A 148 -2.79 -17.46 10.44
C GLY A 148 -2.23 -16.93 9.12
N ILE A 149 -1.12 -17.51 8.63
CA ILE A 149 -0.53 -17.15 7.35
C ILE A 149 -1.47 -17.49 6.20
N TYR A 150 -1.99 -18.73 6.16
CA TYR A 150 -2.94 -19.15 5.13
C TYR A 150 -4.24 -18.37 5.23
N LYS A 151 -4.72 -18.11 6.47
CA LYS A 151 -5.90 -17.28 6.71
C LYS A 151 -5.75 -15.86 6.19
N ALA A 152 -4.66 -15.17 6.55
CA ALA A 152 -4.40 -13.81 6.09
C ALA A 152 -4.21 -13.74 4.56
N MET A 153 -3.48 -14.69 4.00
CA MET A 153 -3.30 -14.76 2.55
C MET A 153 -4.56 -15.21 1.83
N GLY A 154 -5.39 -16.10 2.41
CA GLY A 154 -6.68 -16.51 1.85
C GLY A 154 -7.68 -15.34 1.75
N GLU A 155 -7.58 -14.36 2.63
CA GLU A 155 -8.42 -13.14 2.63
C GLU A 155 -7.75 -11.94 1.93
N PHE A 156 -6.59 -12.10 1.30
CA PHE A 156 -5.83 -11.00 0.72
C PHE A 156 -6.55 -10.30 -0.44
N ASP A 157 -7.34 -11.02 -1.23
CA ASP A 157 -8.17 -10.45 -2.29
C ASP A 157 -9.29 -9.55 -1.74
N ILE A 158 -9.86 -9.91 -0.57
CA ILE A 158 -10.82 -9.06 0.14
C ILE A 158 -10.13 -7.74 0.51
N PHE A 159 -8.91 -7.81 1.06
CA PHE A 159 -8.14 -6.62 1.40
C PHE A 159 -7.86 -5.74 0.17
N ILE A 160 -7.41 -6.31 -0.97
CA ILE A 160 -7.18 -5.58 -2.21
C ILE A 160 -8.47 -4.86 -2.69
N ASN A 161 -9.63 -5.51 -2.60
CA ASN A 161 -10.89 -4.91 -2.99
C ASN A 161 -11.27 -3.70 -2.13
N TYR A 162 -10.97 -3.73 -0.82
CA TYR A 162 -11.21 -2.59 0.06
C TYR A 162 -10.18 -1.46 -0.12
N LEU A 163 -8.94 -1.81 -0.46
CA LEU A 163 -7.91 -0.86 -0.89
C LEU A 163 -8.38 -0.05 -2.11
N GLU A 164 -8.87 -0.73 -3.15
CA GLU A 164 -9.42 -0.09 -4.34
C GLU A 164 -10.61 0.81 -4.01
N LYS A 165 -11.58 0.31 -3.23
CA LYS A 165 -12.73 1.11 -2.78
C LYS A 165 -12.31 2.38 -2.02
N TYR A 166 -11.24 2.30 -1.23
CA TYR A 166 -10.71 3.46 -0.53
C TYR A 166 -10.09 4.47 -1.50
N ILE A 167 -9.29 4.01 -2.47
CA ILE A 167 -8.64 4.85 -3.48
C ILE A 167 -9.68 5.59 -4.33
N VAL A 168 -10.70 4.89 -4.82
CA VAL A 168 -11.77 5.49 -5.64
C VAL A 168 -12.60 6.55 -4.90
N LYS A 169 -12.64 6.51 -3.57
CA LYS A 169 -13.37 7.50 -2.76
C LYS A 169 -12.57 8.78 -2.46
N LYS A 170 -11.29 8.82 -2.78
CA LYS A 170 -10.39 9.96 -2.53
C LYS A 170 -10.30 10.90 -3.72
#